data_c9525a192847c7c3a77c60df4b29498e
#
_entry.id   c9525a192847c7c3a77c60df4b29498e
#
_cell.length_a   1.000
_cell.length_b   1.000
_cell.length_c   1.000
_cell.angle_alpha   90.00
_cell.angle_beta   90.00
_cell.angle_gamma   90.00
#
_symmetry.space_group_name_H-M   'P 1'
#
loop_
_entity.id
_entity.type
_entity.pdbx_description
1 polymer ?
#
loop_
_entity_poly.entity_id
_entity_poly.type
_entity_poly.pdbx_seq_one_letter_code
_entity_poly.pdbx_strand_id
1 'polypeptide(L)'
;MKLRIGIVGAGPSGLAQLRAFKSAEKKGEEVPEIICFEKQEDWGGLWNYTWRTGVGKYGEPTHGSMYKYLWSNGPKECLEFSDYSFDEHFGKPISSYPPRSVLFD
;
A
#
# COMPACT_ATOMS: atom_id res chain seq x y z
N MET A 1 25.86 2.99 -16.92
CA MET A 1 24.73 2.05 -16.99
C MET A 1 23.71 2.47 -15.95
N LYS A 2 22.47 2.64 -16.33
CA LYS A 2 21.41 2.98 -15.37
C LYS A 2 21.00 1.73 -14.59
N LEU A 3 21.00 1.82 -13.29
CA LEU A 3 20.55 0.72 -12.41
C LEU A 3 19.05 0.50 -12.59
N ARG A 4 18.65 -0.77 -12.61
CA ARG A 4 17.23 -1.19 -12.65
C ARG A 4 16.92 -1.95 -11.38
N ILE A 5 15.81 -1.59 -10.74
CA ILE A 5 15.36 -2.21 -9.50
C ILE A 5 13.95 -2.79 -9.70
N GLY A 6 13.77 -4.06 -9.36
CA GLY A 6 12.46 -4.69 -9.26
C GLY A 6 11.97 -4.71 -7.84
N ILE A 7 10.75 -4.24 -7.61
CA ILE A 7 10.06 -4.37 -6.32
C ILE A 7 9.02 -5.47 -6.46
N VAL A 8 9.08 -6.47 -5.61
CA VAL A 8 8.13 -7.59 -5.62
C VAL A 8 7.08 -7.36 -4.54
N GLY A 9 5.85 -7.11 -4.97
CA GLY A 9 4.72 -6.85 -4.10
C GLY A 9 4.40 -5.36 -3.93
N ALA A 10 3.13 -5.00 -4.11
CA ALA A 10 2.59 -3.65 -3.93
C ALA A 10 1.70 -3.54 -2.68
N GLY A 11 2.10 -4.21 -1.61
CA GLY A 11 1.57 -3.99 -0.27
C GLY A 11 2.13 -2.71 0.35
N PRO A 12 1.83 -2.41 1.62
CA PRO A 12 2.30 -1.19 2.28
C PRO A 12 3.82 -0.98 2.19
N SER A 13 4.61 -2.02 2.34
CA SER A 13 6.08 -1.94 2.25
C SER A 13 6.57 -1.59 0.84
N GLY A 14 6.01 -2.24 -0.19
CA GLY A 14 6.35 -1.96 -1.59
C GLY A 14 5.94 -0.54 -1.99
N LEU A 15 4.77 -0.10 -1.59
CA LEU A 15 4.28 1.26 -1.83
C LEU A 15 5.14 2.30 -1.10
N ALA A 16 5.58 2.03 0.13
CA ALA A 16 6.50 2.91 0.87
C ALA A 16 7.83 3.06 0.12
N GLN A 17 8.37 1.98 -0.43
CA GLN A 17 9.61 2.03 -1.21
C GLN A 17 9.43 2.83 -2.50
N LEU A 18 8.33 2.62 -3.22
CA LEU A 18 7.99 3.41 -4.42
C LEU A 18 7.88 4.90 -4.09
N ARG A 19 7.23 5.22 -2.98
CA ARG A 19 7.10 6.60 -2.51
C ARG A 19 8.44 7.25 -2.21
N ALA A 20 9.37 6.51 -1.58
CA ALA A 20 10.71 7.01 -1.29
C ALA A 20 11.47 7.37 -2.58
N PHE A 21 11.45 6.51 -3.59
CA PHE A 21 12.07 6.80 -4.89
C PHE A 21 11.40 7.99 -5.58
N LYS A 22 10.07 8.07 -5.54
CA LYS A 22 9.35 9.19 -6.15
C LYS A 22 9.64 10.51 -5.45
N SER A 23 9.81 10.49 -4.15
CA SER A 23 10.20 11.68 -3.38
C SER A 23 11.61 12.15 -3.73
N ALA A 24 12.56 11.22 -3.88
CA ALA A 24 13.93 11.52 -4.33
C ALA A 24 13.94 12.13 -5.73
N GLU A 25 13.19 11.55 -6.67
CA GLU A 25 13.04 12.08 -8.04
C GLU A 25 12.50 13.52 -8.03
N LYS A 26 11.48 13.79 -7.22
CA LYS A 26 10.92 15.15 -7.10
C LYS A 26 11.90 16.17 -6.52
N LYS A 27 12.88 15.73 -5.74
CA LYS A 27 13.96 16.58 -5.21
C LYS A 27 15.10 16.78 -6.20
N GLY A 28 15.00 16.21 -7.40
CA GLY A 28 16.02 16.30 -8.43
C GLY A 28 17.16 15.30 -8.27
N GLU A 29 17.02 14.30 -7.41
CA GLU A 29 18.02 13.25 -7.26
C GLU A 29 17.90 12.26 -8.42
N GLU A 30 19.04 11.71 -8.84
CA GLU A 30 19.05 10.62 -9.82
C GLU A 30 18.53 9.35 -9.19
N VAL A 31 17.50 8.77 -9.78
CA VAL A 31 16.89 7.52 -9.30
C VAL A 31 17.02 6.42 -10.35
N PRO A 32 17.13 5.15 -9.93
CA PRO A 32 17.15 4.03 -10.86
C PRO A 32 15.81 3.87 -11.58
N GLU A 33 15.81 3.06 -12.63
CA GLU A 33 14.56 2.61 -13.25
C GLU A 33 13.86 1.62 -12.31
N ILE A 34 12.61 1.90 -11.94
CA ILE A 34 11.87 1.08 -10.98
C ILE A 34 10.71 0.36 -11.67
N ILE A 35 10.59 -0.94 -11.41
CA ILE A 35 9.45 -1.75 -11.84
C ILE A 35 8.89 -2.44 -10.60
N CYS A 36 7.60 -2.30 -10.36
CA CYS A 36 6.91 -3.00 -9.28
C CYS A 36 6.05 -4.13 -9.86
N PHE A 37 6.25 -5.33 -9.33
CA PHE A 37 5.50 -6.53 -9.71
C PHE A 37 4.47 -6.85 -8.64
N GLU A 38 3.20 -6.90 -9.01
CA GLU A 38 2.10 -7.28 -8.11
C GLU A 38 1.32 -8.44 -8.69
N LYS A 39 1.10 -9.49 -7.89
CA LYS A 39 0.36 -10.68 -8.34
C LYS A 39 -1.15 -10.48 -8.39
N GLN A 40 -1.69 -9.58 -7.58
CA GLN A 40 -3.11 -9.23 -7.59
C GLN A 40 -3.40 -8.18 -8.68
N GLU A 41 -4.67 -7.91 -8.90
CA GLU A 41 -5.09 -6.93 -9.91
C GLU A 41 -4.85 -5.46 -9.49
N ASP A 42 -4.55 -5.22 -8.22
CA ASP A 42 -4.35 -3.88 -7.68
C ASP A 42 -3.38 -3.89 -6.50
N TRP A 43 -2.96 -2.71 -6.07
CA TRP A 43 -2.11 -2.52 -4.90
C TRP A 43 -2.86 -2.74 -3.59
N GLY A 44 -2.14 -2.66 -2.48
CA GLY A 44 -2.72 -2.64 -1.13
C GLY A 44 -2.43 -3.89 -0.32
N GLY A 45 -1.92 -4.96 -0.95
CA GLY A 45 -1.62 -6.21 -0.26
C GLY A 45 -2.85 -6.77 0.47
N LEU A 46 -2.71 -7.08 1.75
CA LEU A 46 -3.83 -7.59 2.56
C LEU A 46 -4.97 -6.59 2.76
N TRP A 47 -4.68 -5.28 2.65
CA TRP A 47 -5.69 -4.23 2.81
C TRP A 47 -6.62 -4.10 1.60
N ASN A 48 -6.20 -4.67 0.46
CA ASN A 48 -7.05 -4.83 -0.71
C ASN A 48 -7.95 -6.05 -0.49
N TYR A 49 -9.14 -5.83 0.03
CA TYR A 49 -10.10 -6.90 0.33
C TYR A 49 -10.54 -7.62 -0.95
N THR A 50 -10.62 -8.94 -0.87
CA THR A 50 -11.28 -9.77 -1.88
C THR A 50 -12.28 -10.72 -1.22
N TRP A 51 -13.41 -10.95 -1.86
CA TRP A 51 -14.36 -11.98 -1.47
C TRP A 51 -13.91 -13.38 -1.91
N ARG A 52 -12.89 -13.45 -2.76
CA ARG A 52 -12.40 -14.71 -3.33
C ARG A 52 -11.68 -15.53 -2.28
N THR A 53 -11.92 -16.82 -2.32
CA THR A 53 -11.20 -17.84 -1.54
C THR A 53 -10.54 -18.84 -2.49
N GLY A 54 -9.42 -19.41 -2.09
CA GLY A 54 -8.66 -20.35 -2.92
C GLY A 54 -7.77 -19.65 -3.93
N VAL A 55 -8.34 -19.15 -5.02
CA VAL A 55 -7.58 -18.47 -6.09
C VAL A 55 -8.17 -17.10 -6.41
N GLY A 56 -7.31 -16.18 -6.81
CA GLY A 56 -7.67 -14.84 -7.27
C GLY A 56 -8.01 -14.80 -8.76
N LYS A 57 -8.16 -13.59 -9.28
CA LYS A 57 -8.56 -13.31 -10.66
C LYS A 57 -7.61 -13.93 -11.69
N TYR A 58 -6.33 -13.98 -11.39
CA TYR A 58 -5.30 -14.51 -12.28
C TYR A 58 -4.85 -15.93 -11.93
N GLY A 59 -5.62 -16.65 -11.12
CA GLY A 59 -5.26 -17.99 -10.67
C GLY A 59 -4.24 -18.06 -9.55
N GLU A 60 -3.84 -16.90 -9.00
CA GLU A 60 -2.91 -16.81 -7.88
C GLU A 60 -3.56 -17.28 -6.57
N PRO A 61 -2.82 -17.92 -5.66
CA PRO A 61 -3.36 -18.31 -4.36
C PRO A 61 -3.82 -17.07 -3.56
N THR A 62 -4.99 -17.16 -2.95
CA THR A 62 -5.48 -16.10 -2.06
C THR A 62 -4.96 -16.33 -0.64
N HIS A 63 -4.20 -15.37 -0.11
CA HIS A 63 -3.56 -15.44 1.19
C HIS A 63 -4.04 -14.30 2.08
N GLY A 64 -5.23 -14.31 2.52
CA GLY A 64 -5.69 -13.25 3.39
C GLY A 64 -6.64 -13.78 4.46
N SER A 65 -6.51 -13.24 5.64
CA SER A 65 -7.51 -13.38 6.71
C SER A 65 -8.35 -12.11 6.86
N MET A 66 -8.24 -11.20 5.90
CA MET A 66 -8.99 -9.94 5.88
C MET A 66 -10.46 -10.20 5.60
N TYR A 67 -11.34 -9.55 6.35
CA TYR A 67 -12.78 -9.54 6.10
C TYR A 67 -13.27 -8.10 5.84
N LYS A 68 -14.41 -8.00 5.15
CA LYS A 68 -14.90 -6.75 4.57
C LYS A 68 -15.01 -5.59 5.58
N TYR A 69 -15.48 -5.88 6.77
CA TYR A 69 -15.75 -4.88 7.81
C TYR A 69 -14.72 -4.86 8.92
N LEU A 70 -13.51 -5.34 8.64
CA LEU A 70 -12.42 -5.26 9.60
C LEU A 70 -12.10 -3.80 9.94
N TRP A 71 -11.88 -3.57 11.23
CA TRP A 71 -11.34 -2.30 11.74
C TRP A 71 -9.89 -2.48 12.15
N SER A 72 -9.09 -1.43 11.97
CA SER A 72 -7.71 -1.46 12.43
C SER A 72 -7.66 -1.62 13.96
N ASN A 73 -6.77 -2.50 14.42
CA ASN A 73 -6.45 -2.64 15.85
C ASN A 73 -5.23 -1.79 16.25
N GLY A 74 -4.61 -1.12 15.28
CA GLY A 74 -3.55 -0.13 15.51
C GLY A 74 -4.05 1.28 15.23
N PRO A 75 -3.59 2.28 15.99
CA PRO A 75 -4.00 3.65 15.74
C PRO A 75 -3.41 4.19 14.44
N LYS A 76 -4.17 5.04 13.74
CA LYS A 76 -3.75 5.64 12.47
C LYS A 76 -2.39 6.35 12.57
N GLU A 77 -2.14 6.96 13.71
CA GLU A 77 -0.90 7.70 13.98
C GLU A 77 0.37 6.82 13.92
N CYS A 78 0.21 5.51 14.09
CA CYS A 78 1.29 4.52 13.94
C CYS A 78 1.31 3.87 12.55
N LEU A 79 0.35 4.16 11.70
CA LEU A 79 0.17 3.53 10.37
C LEU A 79 0.43 4.51 9.22
N GLU A 80 0.56 5.78 9.51
CA GLU A 80 0.77 6.83 8.51
C GLU A 80 2.26 7.13 8.30
N PHE A 81 2.56 7.82 7.20
CA PHE A 81 3.90 8.35 6.97
C PHE A 81 4.16 9.58 7.86
N SER A 82 5.41 9.76 8.27
CA SER A 82 5.79 10.91 9.11
C SER A 82 5.50 12.27 8.47
N ASP A 83 5.47 12.33 7.14
CA ASP A 83 5.27 13.53 6.33
C ASP A 83 3.96 13.52 5.53
N TYR A 84 3.09 12.55 5.76
CA TYR A 84 1.78 12.46 5.11
C TYR A 84 0.80 11.68 5.98
N SER A 85 -0.06 12.38 6.68
CA SER A 85 -1.02 11.81 7.61
C SER A 85 -2.34 11.44 6.94
N PHE A 86 -3.13 10.59 7.62
CA PHE A 86 -4.51 10.29 7.19
C PHE A 86 -5.39 11.56 7.19
N ASP A 87 -5.21 12.41 8.19
CA ASP A 87 -5.99 13.65 8.26
C ASP A 87 -5.70 14.58 7.08
N GLU A 88 -4.44 14.66 6.64
CA GLU A 88 -4.08 15.39 5.41
C GLU A 88 -4.71 14.75 4.18
N HIS A 89 -4.66 13.44 4.07
CA HIS A 89 -5.20 12.70 2.92
C HIS A 89 -6.70 12.95 2.75
N PHE A 90 -7.46 12.90 3.83
CA PHE A 90 -8.91 13.10 3.80
C PHE A 90 -9.33 14.56 3.93
N GLY A 91 -8.40 15.48 4.20
CA GLY A 91 -8.68 16.90 4.38
C GLY A 91 -9.48 17.23 5.63
N LYS A 92 -9.55 16.31 6.58
CA LYS A 92 -10.27 16.44 7.84
C LYS A 92 -9.78 15.44 8.87
N PRO A 93 -9.93 15.68 10.18
CA PRO A 93 -9.65 14.67 11.19
C PRO A 93 -10.53 13.44 11.04
N ILE A 94 -9.92 12.26 11.20
CA ILE A 94 -10.61 10.97 11.21
C ILE A 94 -10.35 10.24 12.51
N SER A 95 -11.13 9.17 12.77
CA SER A 95 -10.96 8.33 13.94
C SER A 95 -9.58 7.66 13.97
N SER A 96 -8.99 7.50 15.16
CA SER A 96 -7.69 6.85 15.34
C SER A 96 -7.71 5.36 14.94
N TYR A 97 -8.84 4.69 15.04
CA TYR A 97 -9.00 3.29 14.64
C TYR A 97 -9.94 3.19 13.45
N PRO A 98 -9.43 3.38 12.22
CA PRO A 98 -10.28 3.42 11.04
C PRO A 98 -10.64 2.03 10.52
N PRO A 99 -11.73 1.91 9.76
CA PRO A 99 -12.04 0.67 9.06
C PRO A 99 -11.03 0.38 7.93
N ARG A 100 -10.95 -0.87 7.52
CA ARG A 100 -10.05 -1.36 6.46
C ARG A 100 -10.08 -0.48 5.20
N SER A 101 -11.27 -0.09 4.77
CA SER A 101 -11.44 0.71 3.56
C SER A 101 -10.68 2.04 3.60
N VAL A 102 -10.58 2.66 4.76
CA VAL A 102 -9.80 3.90 4.95
C VAL A 102 -8.30 3.63 4.78
N LEU A 103 -7.81 2.50 5.26
CA LEU A 103 -6.39 2.15 5.12
C LEU A 103 -6.02 1.78 3.68
N PHE A 104 -6.97 1.24 2.93
CA PHE A 104 -6.76 0.94 1.51
C PHE A 104 -6.77 2.22 0.65
N ASP A 105 -7.60 3.18 0.99
CA ASP A 105 -7.72 4.44 0.27
C ASP A 105 -6.44 5.28 0.37
#